data_5f614385762ec06798eccf78601a4a28
#
_entry.id   5f614385762ec06798eccf78601a4a28
#
_cell.length_a   1.000
_cell.length_b   1.000
_cell.length_c   1.000
_cell.angle_alpha   90.00
_cell.angle_beta   90.00
_cell.angle_gamma   90.00
#
_symmetry.space_group_name_H-M   'P 1'
#
loop_
_entity.id
_entity.type
_entity.pdbx_description
1 polymer ?
#
loop_
_entity_poly.entity_id
_entity_poly.type
_entity_poly.pdbx_seq_one_letter_code
_entity_poly.pdbx_strand_id
1 'polypeptide(L)'
;NYIMELYFCINLHRAGNTVLGSILNQNPDITFTANSPLTEIIYQLDLIKTNNEITQQQNFPHHDSLDNVIKKSFYTYSETFGTKYVINRCNWGSDGNLELLEKYFDKKIKFLILYRNPLECLASLCKAYKIKKEDSEAVADYYMNVETGALGNATNQIPFVRKNYEHLFITYNQLIDNPKNVVNNLYNF
;
A
#
# COMPACT_ATOMS: atom_id res chain seq x y z
N ASN A 1 0.20 24.48 12.51
CA ASN A 1 0.90 23.21 12.26
C ASN A 1 -0.09 22.08 12.56
N TYR A 2 -0.54 21.36 11.56
CA TYR A 2 -1.30 20.13 11.74
C TYR A 2 -0.35 18.94 11.83
N ILE A 3 -0.72 17.94 12.62
CA ILE A 3 -0.01 16.68 12.65
C ILE A 3 -0.53 15.86 11.47
N MET A 4 0.34 15.56 10.52
CA MET A 4 0.01 14.70 9.38
C MET A 4 -0.26 13.27 9.85
N GLU A 5 -1.32 12.67 9.31
CA GLU A 5 -1.67 11.27 9.54
C GLU A 5 -1.43 10.44 8.27
N LEU A 6 -0.79 9.28 8.48
CA LEU A 6 -0.49 8.33 7.41
C LEU A 6 -1.38 7.10 7.50
N TYR A 7 -1.94 6.73 6.38
CA TYR A 7 -2.71 5.51 6.17
C TYR A 7 -2.05 4.68 5.08
N PHE A 8 -2.11 3.37 5.20
CA PHE A 8 -1.49 2.45 4.27
C PHE A 8 -2.56 1.68 3.51
N CYS A 9 -2.43 1.61 2.19
CA CYS A 9 -3.44 0.96 1.37
C CYS A 9 -2.98 -0.44 0.96
N ILE A 10 -3.85 -1.43 1.21
CA ILE A 10 -3.76 -2.71 0.52
C ILE A 10 -4.67 -2.62 -0.69
N ASN A 11 -4.08 -2.70 -1.87
CA ASN A 11 -4.83 -2.56 -3.10
C ASN A 11 -4.62 -3.75 -4.02
N LEU A 12 -5.71 -4.37 -4.40
CA LEU A 12 -5.70 -5.30 -5.53
C LEU A 12 -5.60 -4.52 -6.84
N HIS A 13 -4.81 -5.02 -7.77
CA HIS A 13 -4.81 -4.50 -9.14
C HIS A 13 -6.23 -4.53 -9.71
N ARG A 14 -6.66 -3.47 -10.37
CA ARG A 14 -8.00 -3.34 -10.98
C ARG A 14 -9.19 -3.35 -10.01
N ALA A 15 -8.97 -3.12 -8.73
CA ALA A 15 -10.03 -3.06 -7.72
C ALA A 15 -10.74 -1.69 -7.62
N GLY A 16 -10.45 -0.71 -8.49
CA GLY A 16 -11.08 0.61 -8.45
C GLY A 16 -10.26 1.68 -7.74
N ASN A 17 -8.97 1.44 -7.49
CA ASN A 17 -8.09 2.39 -6.80
C ASN A 17 -8.05 3.78 -7.42
N THR A 18 -8.06 3.87 -8.75
CA THR A 18 -8.08 5.16 -9.46
C THR A 18 -9.37 5.93 -9.19
N VAL A 19 -10.50 5.23 -9.16
CA VAL A 19 -11.81 5.85 -8.85
C VAL A 19 -11.82 6.37 -7.42
N LEU A 20 -11.42 5.54 -6.46
CA LEU A 20 -11.35 5.93 -5.05
C LEU A 20 -10.39 7.12 -4.86
N GLY A 21 -9.19 7.05 -5.45
CA GLY A 21 -8.22 8.13 -5.37
C GLY A 21 -8.73 9.43 -5.99
N SER A 22 -9.42 9.36 -7.13
CA SER A 22 -10.02 10.55 -7.77
C SER A 22 -11.11 11.19 -6.91
N ILE A 23 -11.87 10.38 -6.16
CA ILE A 23 -12.88 10.91 -5.22
C ILE A 23 -12.20 11.58 -4.03
N LEU A 24 -11.24 10.90 -3.39
CA LEU A 24 -10.58 11.39 -2.17
C LEU A 24 -9.73 12.64 -2.42
N ASN A 25 -9.02 12.68 -3.54
CA ASN A 25 -8.18 13.83 -3.91
C ASN A 25 -8.97 15.11 -4.27
N GLN A 26 -10.30 15.07 -4.27
CA GLN A 26 -11.13 16.27 -4.34
C GLN A 26 -11.13 17.06 -3.01
N ASN A 27 -10.81 16.40 -1.90
CA ASN A 27 -10.65 17.08 -0.62
C ASN A 27 -9.21 17.60 -0.51
N PRO A 28 -9.00 18.93 -0.32
CA PRO A 28 -7.66 19.52 -0.24
C PRO A 28 -6.83 19.04 0.95
N ASP A 29 -7.46 18.45 1.96
CA ASP A 29 -6.77 17.92 3.13
C ASP A 29 -6.29 16.48 2.94
N ILE A 30 -6.64 15.82 1.83
CA ILE A 30 -6.35 14.40 1.59
C ILE A 30 -5.48 14.23 0.35
N THR A 31 -4.43 13.43 0.47
CA THR A 31 -3.71 12.86 -0.68
C THR A 31 -3.85 11.35 -0.68
N PHE A 32 -4.46 10.82 -1.73
CA PHE A 32 -4.39 9.40 -2.07
C PHE A 32 -3.37 9.24 -3.21
N THR A 33 -2.23 8.59 -2.94
CA THR A 33 -1.15 8.46 -3.93
C THR A 33 -1.57 7.54 -5.08
N ALA A 34 -1.20 7.87 -6.30
CA ALA A 34 -1.52 7.04 -7.48
C ALA A 34 -0.78 5.71 -7.45
N ASN A 35 0.51 5.77 -7.17
CA ASN A 35 1.39 4.63 -6.87
C ASN A 35 2.58 5.19 -6.10
N SER A 36 2.89 4.60 -4.96
CA SER A 36 3.95 5.12 -4.10
C SER A 36 5.22 4.29 -4.25
N PRO A 37 6.38 4.91 -4.46
CA PRO A 37 7.68 4.24 -4.41
C PRO A 37 8.18 4.02 -2.98
N LEU A 38 7.41 4.41 -1.95
CA LEU A 38 7.90 4.44 -0.57
C LEU A 38 8.31 3.04 -0.07
N THR A 39 7.59 1.99 -0.45
CA THR A 39 7.97 0.60 -0.10
C THR A 39 9.35 0.26 -0.64
N GLU A 40 9.62 0.61 -1.90
CA GLU A 40 10.92 0.36 -2.53
C GLU A 40 12.03 1.17 -1.85
N ILE A 41 11.77 2.44 -1.55
CA ILE A 41 12.73 3.31 -0.84
C ILE A 41 13.09 2.70 0.52
N ILE A 42 12.10 2.31 1.32
CA ILE A 42 12.31 1.71 2.64
C ILE A 42 13.08 0.38 2.53
N TYR A 43 12.69 -0.45 1.56
CA TYR A 43 13.36 -1.72 1.30
C TYR A 43 14.85 -1.54 0.94
N GLN A 44 15.15 -0.62 0.04
CA GLN A 44 16.54 -0.36 -0.37
C GLN A 44 17.37 0.21 0.79
N LEU A 45 16.80 1.08 1.59
CA LEU A 45 17.47 1.61 2.78
C LEU A 45 17.72 0.52 3.83
N ASP A 46 16.75 -0.40 4.02
CA ASP A 46 16.93 -1.55 4.92
C ASP A 46 18.02 -2.51 4.40
N LEU A 47 18.08 -2.78 3.09
CA LEU A 47 19.14 -3.56 2.49
C LEU A 47 20.52 -2.93 2.67
N ILE A 48 20.66 -1.62 2.48
CA ILE A 48 21.92 -0.89 2.71
C ILE A 48 22.35 -1.07 4.16
N LYS A 49 21.41 -0.95 5.10
CA LYS A 49 21.71 -1.12 6.53
C LYS A 49 22.11 -2.56 6.88
N THR A 50 21.41 -3.56 6.34
CA THR A 50 21.52 -4.95 6.79
C THR A 50 22.62 -5.74 6.07
N ASN A 51 22.84 -5.48 4.79
CA ASN A 51 23.68 -6.30 3.92
C ASN A 51 25.00 -5.63 3.52
N ASN A 52 25.23 -4.37 3.91
CA ASN A 52 26.43 -3.64 3.53
C ASN A 52 27.35 -3.43 4.72
N GLU A 53 28.35 -4.31 4.88
CA GLU A 53 29.34 -4.24 5.95
C GLU A 53 30.13 -2.91 5.95
N ILE A 54 30.45 -2.37 4.77
CA ILE A 54 31.16 -1.10 4.63
C ILE A 54 30.30 0.04 5.20
N THR A 55 29.00 0.06 4.85
CA THR A 55 28.06 1.07 5.37
C THR A 55 27.92 0.95 6.89
N GLN A 56 27.87 -0.25 7.42
CA GLN A 56 27.83 -0.47 8.87
C GLN A 56 29.09 0.03 9.57
N GLN A 57 30.28 -0.24 9.01
CA GLN A 57 31.54 0.26 9.53
C GLN A 57 31.65 1.79 9.46
N GLN A 58 31.22 2.39 8.35
CA GLN A 58 31.24 3.84 8.17
C GLN A 58 30.25 4.56 9.11
N ASN A 59 29.19 3.88 9.52
CA ASN A 59 28.18 4.43 10.43
C ASN A 59 28.57 4.34 11.91
N PHE A 60 29.67 3.65 12.25
CA PHE A 60 30.16 3.54 13.63
C PHE A 60 30.56 4.92 14.19
N PRO A 61 30.24 5.28 15.44
CA PRO A 61 29.46 4.52 16.43
C PRO A 61 27.93 4.77 16.36
N HIS A 62 27.43 5.45 15.35
CA HIS A 62 26.04 5.92 15.26
C HIS A 62 25.11 4.88 14.61
N HIS A 63 25.05 3.66 15.18
CA HIS A 63 24.31 2.55 14.60
C HIS A 63 22.81 2.85 14.37
N ASP A 64 22.19 3.67 15.22
CA ASP A 64 20.76 4.01 15.13
C ASP A 64 20.46 5.11 14.09
N SER A 65 21.48 5.77 13.54
CA SER A 65 21.24 6.89 12.61
C SER A 65 20.55 6.45 11.31
N LEU A 66 20.85 5.25 10.81
CA LEU A 66 20.20 4.69 9.63
C LEU A 66 18.74 4.34 9.93
N ASP A 67 18.43 3.79 11.10
CA ASP A 67 17.05 3.55 11.53
C ASP A 67 16.24 4.85 11.57
N ASN A 68 16.83 5.91 12.07
CA ASN A 68 16.20 7.22 12.10
C ASN A 68 15.95 7.79 10.70
N VAL A 69 16.88 7.57 9.75
CA VAL A 69 16.69 7.96 8.35
C VAL A 69 15.49 7.19 7.75
N ILE A 70 15.45 5.87 7.95
CA ILE A 70 14.37 5.03 7.42
C ILE A 70 13.02 5.45 8.02
N LYS A 71 12.94 5.60 9.34
CA LYS A 71 11.72 6.06 10.04
C LYS A 71 11.24 7.42 9.53
N LYS A 72 12.15 8.37 9.39
CA LYS A 72 11.81 9.70 8.89
C LYS A 72 11.39 9.71 7.43
N SER A 73 11.85 8.76 6.62
CA SER A 73 11.47 8.67 5.20
C SER A 73 9.96 8.56 5.00
N PHE A 74 9.23 7.88 5.89
CA PHE A 74 7.76 7.83 5.84
C PHE A 74 7.14 9.23 5.88
N TYR A 75 7.60 10.06 6.81
CA TYR A 75 7.06 11.40 7.02
C TYR A 75 7.57 12.38 5.98
N THR A 76 8.87 12.41 5.73
CA THR A 76 9.49 13.34 4.78
C THR A 76 8.92 13.16 3.37
N TYR A 77 8.73 11.90 2.93
CA TYR A 77 8.08 11.63 1.65
C TYR A 77 6.65 12.16 1.62
N SER A 78 5.90 11.94 2.69
CA SER A 78 4.48 12.29 2.74
C SER A 78 4.24 13.80 2.97
N GLU A 79 5.12 14.48 3.68
CA GLU A 79 5.08 15.94 3.90
C GLU A 79 5.16 16.74 2.60
N THR A 80 5.79 16.19 1.55
CA THR A 80 5.88 16.84 0.23
C THR A 80 4.52 17.08 -0.42
N PHE A 81 3.47 16.37 0.00
CA PHE A 81 2.11 16.55 -0.52
C PHE A 81 1.39 17.75 0.09
N GLY A 82 1.81 18.24 1.26
CA GLY A 82 1.23 19.39 1.93
C GLY A 82 -0.19 19.18 2.45
N THR A 83 -0.65 17.93 2.60
CA THR A 83 -1.99 17.57 3.04
C THR A 83 -1.99 16.98 4.45
N LYS A 84 -3.12 17.07 5.14
CA LYS A 84 -3.27 16.58 6.52
C LYS A 84 -3.33 15.06 6.60
N TYR A 85 -3.97 14.42 5.64
CA TYR A 85 -4.13 12.97 5.56
C TYR A 85 -3.48 12.44 4.29
N VAL A 86 -2.57 11.49 4.43
CA VAL A 86 -1.92 10.84 3.29
C VAL A 86 -2.22 9.35 3.31
N ILE A 87 -2.91 8.89 2.27
CA ILE A 87 -3.17 7.47 2.06
C ILE A 87 -2.13 6.96 1.07
N ASN A 88 -1.13 6.28 1.60
CA ASN A 88 -0.03 5.76 0.81
C ASN A 88 -0.44 4.46 0.12
N ARG A 89 -0.64 4.56 -1.20
CA ARG A 89 -1.07 3.43 -2.01
C ARG A 89 0.14 2.63 -2.48
N CYS A 90 0.25 1.43 -1.93
CA CYS A 90 1.13 0.37 -2.40
C CYS A 90 0.59 -0.96 -1.88
N ASN A 91 1.24 -2.08 -2.14
CA ASN A 91 0.88 -3.35 -1.51
C ASN A 91 1.56 -3.48 -0.14
N TRP A 92 1.13 -2.62 0.81
CA TRP A 92 1.66 -2.61 2.17
C TRP A 92 1.32 -3.87 2.99
N GLY A 93 0.35 -4.67 2.52
CA GLY A 93 -0.03 -5.91 3.18
C GLY A 93 0.77 -7.13 2.76
N SER A 94 1.68 -7.04 1.78
CA SER A 94 2.58 -8.16 1.48
C SER A 94 3.57 -8.39 2.62
N ASP A 95 3.98 -9.64 2.86
CA ASP A 95 4.79 -10.03 4.02
C ASP A 95 6.01 -9.13 4.21
N GLY A 96 6.88 -8.99 3.22
CA GLY A 96 8.08 -8.17 3.34
C GLY A 96 7.81 -6.68 3.56
N ASN A 97 6.76 -6.11 2.92
CA ASN A 97 6.38 -4.72 3.13
C ASN A 97 5.78 -4.51 4.52
N LEU A 98 5.00 -5.47 5.01
CA LEU A 98 4.40 -5.41 6.33
C LEU A 98 5.47 -5.49 7.43
N GLU A 99 6.45 -6.37 7.29
CA GLU A 99 7.61 -6.46 8.19
C GLU A 99 8.39 -5.14 8.27
N LEU A 100 8.64 -4.51 7.12
CA LEU A 100 9.30 -3.20 7.06
C LEU A 100 8.46 -2.10 7.72
N LEU A 101 7.14 -2.15 7.53
CA LEU A 101 6.23 -1.20 8.14
C LEU A 101 6.21 -1.36 9.67
N GLU A 102 6.13 -2.59 10.18
CA GLU A 102 6.19 -2.89 11.62
C GLU A 102 7.54 -2.48 12.25
N LYS A 103 8.63 -2.69 11.51
CA LYS A 103 9.98 -2.40 11.98
C LYS A 103 10.27 -0.92 12.08
N TYR A 104 9.76 -0.11 11.17
CA TYR A 104 10.19 1.29 11.02
C TYR A 104 9.11 2.34 11.22
N PHE A 105 7.83 2.00 11.10
CA PHE A 105 6.78 2.97 11.34
C PHE A 105 6.43 3.02 12.83
N ASP A 106 6.63 4.17 13.44
CA ASP A 106 6.60 4.37 14.91
C ASP A 106 5.23 4.76 15.48
N LYS A 107 4.20 4.77 14.63
CA LYS A 107 2.82 5.06 15.05
C LYS A 107 1.90 3.87 14.81
N LYS A 108 0.67 3.99 15.27
CA LYS A 108 -0.36 2.98 15.02
C LYS A 108 -0.61 2.84 13.52
N ILE A 109 -0.45 1.62 13.01
CA ILE A 109 -0.68 1.30 11.59
C ILE A 109 -2.18 1.23 11.35
N LYS A 110 -2.65 1.98 10.37
CA LYS A 110 -4.05 1.98 9.91
C LYS A 110 -4.11 1.62 8.43
N PHE A 111 -4.94 0.63 8.09
CA PHE A 111 -5.07 0.16 6.73
C PHE A 111 -6.37 0.59 6.07
N LEU A 112 -6.27 1.03 4.82
CA LEU A 112 -7.39 1.10 3.89
C LEU A 112 -7.29 -0.10 2.93
N ILE A 113 -8.29 -0.97 2.96
CA ILE A 113 -8.33 -2.18 2.14
C ILE A 113 -9.43 -2.02 1.09
N LEU A 114 -9.03 -1.86 -0.17
CA LEU A 114 -9.97 -1.85 -1.29
C LEU A 114 -9.97 -3.23 -1.96
N TYR A 115 -11.05 -3.95 -1.77
CA TYR A 115 -11.22 -5.32 -2.21
C TYR A 115 -12.15 -5.43 -3.42
N ARG A 116 -11.75 -6.21 -4.38
CA ARG A 116 -12.59 -6.70 -5.47
C ARG A 116 -12.30 -8.19 -5.66
N ASN A 117 -13.30 -8.95 -6.11
CA ASN A 117 -13.08 -10.38 -6.41
C ASN A 117 -11.84 -10.54 -7.31
N PRO A 118 -10.83 -11.32 -6.91
CA PRO A 118 -9.57 -11.44 -7.66
C PRO A 118 -9.76 -11.95 -9.10
N LEU A 119 -10.75 -12.80 -9.35
CA LEU A 119 -11.06 -13.28 -10.71
C LEU A 119 -11.61 -12.13 -11.59
N GLU A 120 -12.41 -11.22 -11.02
CA GLU A 120 -12.86 -10.03 -11.74
C GLU A 120 -11.72 -9.05 -11.99
N CYS A 121 -10.79 -8.92 -11.03
CA CYS A 121 -9.57 -8.15 -11.20
C CYS A 121 -8.74 -8.71 -12.36
N LEU A 122 -8.53 -10.02 -12.39
CA LEU A 122 -7.80 -10.72 -13.43
C LEU A 122 -8.48 -10.55 -14.80
N ALA A 123 -9.78 -10.75 -14.88
CA ALA A 123 -10.54 -10.55 -16.13
C ALA A 123 -10.41 -9.10 -16.63
N SER A 124 -10.50 -8.11 -15.74
CA SER A 124 -10.30 -6.70 -16.05
C SER A 124 -8.85 -6.41 -16.52
N LEU A 125 -7.87 -7.09 -15.96
CA LEU A 125 -6.46 -6.97 -16.32
C LEU A 125 -6.22 -7.56 -17.72
N CYS A 126 -6.69 -8.77 -17.98
CA CYS A 126 -6.58 -9.42 -19.29
C CYS A 126 -7.21 -8.55 -20.40
N LYS A 127 -8.38 -7.97 -20.13
CA LYS A 127 -9.04 -7.04 -21.06
C LYS A 127 -8.21 -5.78 -21.29
N ALA A 128 -7.66 -5.17 -20.26
CA ALA A 128 -6.91 -3.93 -20.34
C ALA A 128 -5.59 -4.09 -21.12
N TYR A 129 -4.91 -5.22 -20.93
CA TYR A 129 -3.64 -5.53 -21.60
C TYR A 129 -3.82 -6.31 -22.90
N LYS A 130 -5.08 -6.55 -23.32
CA LYS A 130 -5.41 -7.28 -24.57
C LYS A 130 -4.74 -8.67 -24.61
N ILE A 131 -4.71 -9.35 -23.46
CA ILE A 131 -4.14 -10.70 -23.35
C ILE A 131 -4.93 -11.65 -24.25
N LYS A 132 -4.23 -12.42 -25.04
CA LYS A 132 -4.85 -13.43 -25.90
C LYS A 132 -5.37 -14.60 -25.04
N LYS A 133 -6.36 -15.31 -25.56
CA LYS A 133 -6.98 -16.44 -24.86
C LYS A 133 -5.96 -17.55 -24.56
N GLU A 134 -5.04 -17.79 -25.48
CA GLU A 134 -3.96 -18.78 -25.34
C GLU A 134 -2.99 -18.48 -24.20
N ASP A 135 -2.79 -17.19 -23.85
CA ASP A 135 -1.87 -16.74 -22.81
C ASP A 135 -2.58 -16.56 -21.44
N SER A 136 -3.91 -16.69 -21.40
CA SER A 136 -4.70 -16.32 -20.21
C SER A 136 -4.41 -17.19 -18.99
N GLU A 137 -4.09 -18.47 -19.18
CA GLU A 137 -3.74 -19.40 -18.10
C GLU A 137 -2.39 -19.01 -17.46
N ALA A 138 -1.36 -18.79 -18.27
CA ALA A 138 -0.05 -18.37 -17.77
C ALA A 138 -0.12 -17.00 -17.05
N VAL A 139 -0.95 -16.09 -17.55
CA VAL A 139 -1.21 -14.80 -16.90
C VAL A 139 -1.95 -14.99 -15.57
N ALA A 140 -2.92 -15.89 -15.51
CA ALA A 140 -3.63 -16.22 -14.29
C ALA A 140 -2.68 -16.81 -13.25
N ASP A 141 -1.87 -17.78 -13.61
CA ASP A 141 -0.89 -18.40 -12.71
C ASP A 141 0.10 -17.36 -12.15
N TYR A 142 0.59 -16.46 -12.99
CA TYR A 142 1.50 -15.40 -12.60
C TYR A 142 0.86 -14.43 -11.59
N TYR A 143 -0.32 -13.90 -11.88
CA TYR A 143 -0.96 -12.90 -11.01
C TYR A 143 -1.61 -13.48 -9.75
N MET A 144 -2.06 -14.75 -9.81
CA MET A 144 -2.75 -15.41 -8.69
C MET A 144 -1.83 -16.20 -7.78
N ASN A 145 -0.53 -16.28 -8.10
CA ASN A 145 0.43 -16.93 -7.21
C ASN A 145 0.38 -16.29 -5.81
N VAL A 146 0.25 -17.08 -4.77
CA VAL A 146 0.04 -16.59 -3.40
C VAL A 146 1.30 -15.98 -2.77
N GLU A 147 2.47 -16.31 -3.26
CA GLU A 147 3.75 -15.82 -2.75
C GLU A 147 4.23 -14.58 -3.51
N THR A 148 4.15 -14.61 -4.83
CA THR A 148 4.77 -13.60 -5.70
C THR A 148 3.80 -12.81 -6.57
N GLY A 149 2.59 -13.34 -6.76
CA GLY A 149 1.59 -12.74 -7.64
C GLY A 149 0.90 -11.51 -7.02
N ALA A 150 0.78 -10.45 -7.79
CA ALA A 150 0.22 -9.19 -7.29
C ALA A 150 -1.23 -9.28 -6.79
N LEU A 151 -2.03 -10.22 -7.29
CA LEU A 151 -3.39 -10.48 -6.81
C LEU A 151 -3.41 -11.56 -5.74
N GLY A 152 -2.72 -12.67 -5.95
CA GLY A 152 -2.70 -13.78 -5.02
C GLY A 152 -2.12 -13.40 -3.67
N ASN A 153 -0.92 -12.83 -3.65
CA ASN A 153 -0.26 -12.40 -2.43
C ASN A 153 -1.10 -11.37 -1.66
N ALA A 154 -1.54 -10.29 -2.32
CA ALA A 154 -2.35 -9.27 -1.66
C ALA A 154 -3.67 -9.85 -1.09
N THR A 155 -4.33 -10.76 -1.80
CA THR A 155 -5.57 -11.40 -1.33
C THR A 155 -5.30 -12.30 -0.13
N ASN A 156 -4.21 -13.05 -0.15
CA ASN A 156 -3.83 -13.97 0.92
C ASN A 156 -3.55 -13.24 2.24
N GLN A 157 -3.01 -12.02 2.19
CA GLN A 157 -2.67 -11.24 3.38
C GLN A 157 -3.86 -10.49 4.01
N ILE A 158 -4.93 -10.23 3.26
CA ILE A 158 -6.08 -9.48 3.77
C ILE A 158 -6.65 -10.05 5.08
N PRO A 159 -6.89 -11.37 5.24
CA PRO A 159 -7.41 -11.93 6.50
C PRO A 159 -6.50 -11.64 7.70
N PHE A 160 -5.19 -11.77 7.53
CA PHE A 160 -4.22 -11.48 8.58
C PHE A 160 -4.25 -10.01 8.98
N VAL A 161 -4.21 -9.09 8.01
CA VAL A 161 -4.24 -7.64 8.27
C VAL A 161 -5.55 -7.24 8.95
N ARG A 162 -6.68 -7.77 8.50
CA ARG A 162 -7.98 -7.50 9.12
C ARG A 162 -8.10 -7.97 10.56
N LYS A 163 -7.39 -9.03 10.92
CA LYS A 163 -7.39 -9.55 12.29
C LYS A 163 -6.50 -8.74 13.24
N ASN A 164 -5.38 -8.22 12.73
CA ASN A 164 -4.30 -7.72 13.59
C ASN A 164 -4.16 -6.19 13.60
N TYR A 165 -4.77 -5.48 12.64
CA TYR A 165 -4.61 -4.03 12.51
C TYR A 165 -5.94 -3.29 12.44
N GLU A 166 -5.91 -2.02 12.84
CA GLU A 166 -7.01 -1.11 12.57
C GLU A 166 -7.17 -0.94 11.06
N HIS A 167 -8.38 -1.15 10.55
CA HIS A 167 -8.60 -1.12 9.11
C HIS A 167 -10.00 -0.65 8.74
N LEU A 168 -10.10 -0.03 7.58
CA LEU A 168 -11.36 0.16 6.87
C LEU A 168 -11.39 -0.75 5.64
N PHE A 169 -12.38 -1.63 5.58
CA PHE A 169 -12.56 -2.56 4.47
C PHE A 169 -13.68 -2.06 3.55
N ILE A 170 -13.35 -1.82 2.29
CA ILE A 170 -14.25 -1.32 1.25
C ILE A 170 -14.25 -2.32 0.10
N THR A 171 -15.43 -2.75 -0.34
CA THR A 171 -15.54 -3.53 -1.57
C THR A 171 -15.74 -2.63 -2.79
N TYR A 172 -15.30 -3.11 -3.95
CA TYR A 172 -15.53 -2.42 -5.23
C TYR A 172 -17.02 -2.15 -5.47
N ASN A 173 -17.89 -3.12 -5.16
CA ASN A 173 -19.33 -2.95 -5.34
C ASN A 173 -19.89 -1.84 -4.44
N GLN A 174 -19.48 -1.78 -3.16
CA GLN A 174 -19.85 -0.66 -2.28
C GLN A 174 -19.43 0.69 -2.85
N LEU A 175 -18.21 0.75 -3.42
CA LEU A 175 -17.69 1.99 -4.02
C LEU A 175 -18.50 2.42 -5.24
N ILE A 176 -18.99 1.49 -6.06
CA ILE A 176 -19.76 1.80 -7.27
C ILE A 176 -21.24 2.05 -6.95
N ASP A 177 -21.84 1.23 -6.09
CA ASP A 177 -23.28 1.28 -5.80
C ASP A 177 -23.62 2.42 -4.83
N ASN A 178 -22.75 2.73 -3.89
CA ASN A 178 -22.99 3.76 -2.89
C ASN A 178 -21.70 4.54 -2.50
N PRO A 179 -21.12 5.30 -3.43
CA PRO A 179 -19.87 6.03 -3.20
C PRO A 179 -19.97 7.04 -2.05
N LYS A 180 -21.13 7.66 -1.85
CA LYS A 180 -21.35 8.63 -0.77
C LYS A 180 -21.18 7.99 0.61
N ASN A 181 -21.73 6.80 0.81
CA ASN A 181 -21.57 6.08 2.08
C ASN A 181 -20.14 5.64 2.32
N VAL A 182 -19.43 5.22 1.27
CA VAL A 182 -18.00 4.86 1.34
C VAL A 182 -17.18 6.06 1.78
N VAL A 183 -17.40 7.22 1.18
CA VAL A 183 -16.69 8.47 1.54
C VAL A 183 -17.00 8.89 2.97
N ASN A 184 -18.26 8.82 3.41
CA ASN A 184 -18.62 9.12 4.80
C ASN A 184 -17.90 8.20 5.80
N ASN A 185 -17.82 6.90 5.50
CA ASN A 185 -17.10 5.95 6.35
C ASN A 185 -15.59 6.24 6.39
N LEU A 186 -15.01 6.68 5.27
CA LEU A 186 -13.61 7.09 5.20
C LEU A 186 -13.32 8.33 6.07
N TYR A 187 -14.21 9.31 6.08
CA TYR A 187 -14.05 10.50 6.92
C TYR A 187 -14.23 10.23 8.42
N ASN A 188 -14.87 9.13 8.78
CA ASN A 188 -15.06 8.72 10.18
C ASN A 188 -13.97 7.73 10.67
N PHE A 189 -13.12 7.27 9.77
CA PHE A 189 -12.02 6.35 10.07
C PHE A 189 -10.73 7.10 10.42
#